data_51e1ae7339973b0d72841d8d5b8a30d9
#
_entry.id   51e1ae7339973b0d72841d8d5b8a30d9
#
_cell.length_a   1.000
_cell.length_b   1.000
_cell.length_c   1.000
_cell.angle_alpha   90.00
_cell.angle_beta   90.00
_cell.angle_gamma   90.00
#
_symmetry.space_group_name_H-M   'P 1'
#
loop_
_entity.id
_entity.type
_entity.pdbx_description
1 polymer ?
#
loop_
_entity_poly.entity_id
_entity_poly.type
_entity_poly.pdbx_seq_one_letter_code
_entity_poly.pdbx_strand_id
1 'polypeptide(L)'
;MDNNNKLLAVLLMFLSSFLLIRSSTAAYNYNVVNFGAKPDGRTDSTKAFLGAWQAACRSAASVTITVPRGSFLLKPVEFRGPCRSRITFQIYGTIVAPSDYRGLGNSGYWILFVKVNRISINGGTLDARGASFWACRKSGKSCPAGARSMTFNWANDVVVTGLTSINSQVTHLVINSCNNVVIRKVKLVAPDQSPNTDGLHVQASAGVTVTDSTFQTGDDCGSGVKITQVVYRNIQGSSRTQQALTFDCSRSNPCQAIRLHDIKLTFNGRSATSTCKNIKGVKAGVVMPQGCL
;
A
#
# COMPACT_ATOMS: atom_id res chain seq x y z
N MET A 1 49.20 19.84 -41.74
CA MET A 1 48.37 19.33 -40.63
C MET A 1 49.05 18.09 -40.10
N ASP A 2 49.58 18.22 -38.91
CA ASP A 2 50.58 17.33 -38.31
C ASP A 2 49.94 15.97 -37.97
N ASN A 3 50.69 14.89 -38.19
CA ASN A 3 50.28 13.49 -37.92
C ASN A 3 49.90 13.28 -36.46
N ASN A 4 50.47 14.08 -35.56
CA ASN A 4 50.17 14.05 -34.13
C ASN A 4 48.68 14.49 -33.80
N ASN A 5 48.17 15.46 -34.59
CA ASN A 5 46.78 15.93 -34.39
C ASN A 5 45.74 14.92 -34.87
N LYS A 6 46.05 14.10 -35.88
CA LYS A 6 45.20 13.01 -36.34
C LYS A 6 45.16 11.88 -35.33
N LEU A 7 46.31 11.54 -34.74
CA LEU A 7 46.40 10.50 -33.73
C LEU A 7 45.61 10.87 -32.46
N LEU A 8 45.72 12.15 -32.02
CA LEU A 8 45.00 12.67 -30.86
C LEU A 8 43.46 12.69 -31.10
N ALA A 9 43.01 13.06 -32.32
CA ALA A 9 41.61 13.06 -32.66
C ALA A 9 41.02 11.62 -32.68
N VAL A 10 41.76 10.64 -33.19
CA VAL A 10 41.33 9.23 -33.19
C VAL A 10 41.31 8.68 -31.75
N LEU A 11 42.28 9.01 -30.90
CA LEU A 11 42.29 8.60 -29.49
C LEU A 11 41.09 9.20 -28.73
N LEU A 12 40.76 10.47 -28.97
CA LEU A 12 39.57 11.13 -28.36
C LEU A 12 38.27 10.54 -28.84
N MET A 13 38.14 10.11 -30.09
CA MET A 13 36.96 9.40 -30.59
C MET A 13 36.80 7.99 -29.97
N PHE A 14 37.89 7.29 -29.74
CA PHE A 14 37.83 5.99 -29.04
C PHE A 14 37.55 6.15 -27.55
N LEU A 15 38.03 7.18 -26.85
CA LEU A 15 37.68 7.48 -25.48
C LEU A 15 36.20 7.89 -25.33
N SER A 16 35.64 8.66 -26.29
CA SER A 16 34.23 9.06 -26.25
C SER A 16 33.26 7.91 -26.50
N SER A 17 33.66 6.91 -27.31
CA SER A 17 32.83 5.71 -27.54
C SER A 17 32.82 4.74 -26.33
N PHE A 18 33.84 4.74 -25.49
CA PHE A 18 33.86 3.94 -24.25
C PHE A 18 32.99 4.53 -23.11
N LEU A 19 32.71 5.84 -23.15
CA LEU A 19 31.86 6.51 -22.14
C LEU A 19 30.34 6.34 -22.37
N LEU A 20 29.92 5.71 -23.48
CA LEU A 20 28.52 5.51 -23.84
C LEU A 20 28.01 4.08 -23.58
N ILE A 21 28.76 3.24 -22.86
CA ILE A 21 28.21 1.99 -22.33
C ILE A 21 27.20 2.38 -21.23
N ARG A 22 25.98 2.74 -21.62
CA ARG A 22 24.86 2.70 -20.71
C ARG A 22 24.74 1.25 -20.24
N SER A 23 25.18 0.98 -19.02
CA SER A 23 24.89 -0.28 -18.36
C SER A 23 23.37 -0.38 -18.28
N SER A 24 22.77 -1.02 -19.27
CA SER A 24 21.41 -1.49 -19.18
C SER A 24 21.40 -2.51 -18.03
N THR A 25 21.10 -2.05 -16.83
CA THR A 25 20.88 -2.95 -15.71
C THR A 25 19.60 -3.72 -16.01
N ALA A 26 19.77 -4.93 -16.55
CA ALA A 26 18.65 -5.82 -16.77
C ALA A 26 17.90 -5.99 -15.44
N ALA A 27 16.62 -5.62 -15.43
CA ALA A 27 15.77 -5.84 -14.28
C ALA A 27 15.56 -7.35 -14.11
N TYR A 28 15.97 -7.91 -12.98
CA TYR A 28 15.74 -9.33 -12.70
C TYR A 28 14.26 -9.57 -12.40
N ASN A 29 13.75 -10.70 -12.90
CA ASN A 29 12.38 -11.14 -12.61
C ASN A 29 12.40 -12.43 -11.78
N TYR A 30 11.85 -12.38 -10.57
CA TYR A 30 11.73 -13.49 -9.65
C TYR A 30 10.26 -13.91 -9.54
N ASN A 31 9.89 -15.00 -10.22
CA ASN A 31 8.56 -15.57 -10.08
C ASN A 31 8.47 -16.36 -8.77
N VAL A 32 7.49 -16.06 -7.92
CA VAL A 32 7.31 -16.73 -6.63
C VAL A 32 7.12 -18.25 -6.77
N VAL A 33 6.60 -18.72 -7.88
CA VAL A 33 6.46 -20.17 -8.17
C VAL A 33 7.82 -20.85 -8.23
N ASN A 34 8.84 -20.19 -8.77
CA ASN A 34 10.21 -20.72 -8.82
C ASN A 34 10.85 -20.85 -7.43
N PHE A 35 10.26 -20.20 -6.41
CA PHE A 35 10.64 -20.33 -5.00
C PHE A 35 9.75 -21.32 -4.24
N GLY A 36 8.84 -22.01 -4.95
CA GLY A 36 7.98 -23.06 -4.38
C GLY A 36 6.55 -22.60 -4.02
N ALA A 37 6.13 -21.39 -4.38
CA ALA A 37 4.75 -20.95 -4.17
C ALA A 37 3.77 -21.79 -5.01
N LYS A 38 2.62 -22.14 -4.41
CA LYS A 38 1.56 -22.92 -5.06
C LYS A 38 0.33 -22.05 -5.33
N PRO A 39 -0.16 -21.99 -6.58
CA PRO A 39 -1.29 -21.13 -6.96
C PRO A 39 -2.66 -21.75 -6.66
N ASP A 40 -2.79 -22.55 -5.60
CA ASP A 40 -3.97 -23.35 -5.26
C ASP A 40 -4.86 -22.72 -4.16
N GLY A 41 -4.42 -21.64 -3.52
CA GLY A 41 -5.12 -20.94 -2.45
C GLY A 41 -5.23 -21.73 -1.14
N ARG A 42 -4.50 -22.83 -0.99
CA ARG A 42 -4.53 -23.78 0.15
C ARG A 42 -3.16 -24.04 0.74
N THR A 43 -2.17 -24.28 -0.10
CA THR A 43 -0.78 -24.53 0.33
C THR A 43 -0.13 -23.24 0.78
N ASP A 44 0.42 -23.25 1.99
CA ASP A 44 1.13 -22.08 2.54
C ASP A 44 2.36 -21.74 1.69
N SER A 45 2.30 -20.61 1.01
CA SER A 45 3.35 -20.08 0.13
C SER A 45 4.23 -19.01 0.81
N THR A 46 4.04 -18.77 2.12
CA THR A 46 4.73 -17.68 2.85
C THR A 46 6.25 -17.79 2.72
N LYS A 47 6.82 -18.98 2.89
CA LYS A 47 8.27 -19.21 2.77
C LYS A 47 8.79 -18.89 1.36
N ALA A 48 8.01 -19.23 0.33
CA ALA A 48 8.38 -18.96 -1.06
C ALA A 48 8.43 -17.47 -1.36
N PHE A 49 7.44 -16.70 -0.88
CA PHE A 49 7.43 -15.24 -0.98
C PHE A 49 8.60 -14.60 -0.23
N LEU A 50 8.91 -15.08 0.98
CA LEU A 50 10.07 -14.62 1.75
C LEU A 50 11.38 -14.95 1.04
N GLY A 51 11.52 -16.11 0.42
CA GLY A 51 12.69 -16.48 -0.37
C GLY A 51 12.89 -15.54 -1.58
N ALA A 52 11.82 -15.26 -2.33
CA ALA A 52 11.86 -14.31 -3.44
C ALA A 52 12.24 -12.90 -2.95
N TRP A 53 11.65 -12.45 -1.83
CA TRP A 53 11.99 -11.17 -1.21
C TRP A 53 13.45 -11.07 -0.81
N GLN A 54 13.97 -12.07 -0.10
CA GLN A 54 15.36 -12.09 0.36
C GLN A 54 16.34 -12.05 -0.81
N ALA A 55 16.06 -12.78 -1.89
CA ALA A 55 16.86 -12.73 -3.11
C ALA A 55 16.80 -11.34 -3.76
N ALA A 56 15.61 -10.75 -3.88
CA ALA A 56 15.42 -9.41 -4.43
C ALA A 56 16.09 -8.33 -3.59
N CYS A 57 15.96 -8.40 -2.27
CA CYS A 57 16.49 -7.39 -1.34
C CYS A 57 18.04 -7.35 -1.34
N ARG A 58 18.69 -8.47 -1.65
CA ARG A 58 20.15 -8.56 -1.81
C ARG A 58 20.67 -8.13 -3.18
N SER A 59 19.79 -8.06 -4.18
CA SER A 59 20.18 -7.69 -5.54
C SER A 59 20.65 -6.24 -5.63
N ALA A 60 21.77 -6.00 -6.30
CA ALA A 60 22.24 -4.65 -6.62
C ALA A 60 21.44 -4.00 -7.76
N ALA A 61 20.85 -4.80 -8.64
CA ALA A 61 19.98 -4.33 -9.72
C ALA A 61 18.52 -4.34 -9.29
N SER A 62 17.69 -3.53 -9.95
CA SER A 62 16.24 -3.52 -9.73
C SER A 62 15.62 -4.88 -10.00
N VAL A 63 14.69 -5.30 -9.15
CA VAL A 63 14.04 -6.62 -9.24
C VAL A 63 12.54 -6.45 -9.31
N THR A 64 11.91 -7.25 -10.19
CA THR A 64 10.48 -7.51 -10.17
C THR A 64 10.21 -8.87 -9.55
N ILE A 65 9.42 -8.91 -8.47
CA ILE A 65 8.86 -10.15 -7.92
C ILE A 65 7.50 -10.34 -8.59
N THR A 66 7.39 -11.38 -9.41
CA THR A 66 6.16 -11.69 -10.13
C THR A 66 5.33 -12.71 -9.36
N VAL A 67 4.08 -12.33 -9.07
CA VAL A 67 3.04 -13.23 -8.56
C VAL A 67 2.10 -13.53 -9.74
N PRO A 68 2.18 -14.71 -10.36
CA PRO A 68 1.41 -15.02 -11.55
C PRO A 68 -0.09 -15.20 -11.23
N ARG A 69 -0.91 -15.48 -12.25
CA ARG A 69 -2.33 -15.81 -12.06
C ARG A 69 -2.48 -17.03 -11.17
N GLY A 70 -3.53 -17.07 -10.36
CA GLY A 70 -3.81 -18.10 -9.37
C GLY A 70 -4.03 -17.51 -7.99
N SER A 71 -4.27 -18.36 -7.00
CA SER A 71 -4.49 -17.96 -5.60
C SER A 71 -3.34 -18.45 -4.74
N PHE A 72 -2.70 -17.57 -3.97
CA PHE A 72 -1.54 -17.89 -3.14
C PHE A 72 -1.87 -17.64 -1.68
N LEU A 73 -1.89 -18.71 -0.86
CA LEU A 73 -2.11 -18.59 0.58
C LEU A 73 -0.85 -18.06 1.26
N LEU A 74 -0.99 -16.95 1.98
CA LEU A 74 0.04 -16.43 2.87
C LEU A 74 -0.49 -16.34 4.31
N LYS A 75 0.30 -16.82 5.26
CA LYS A 75 0.20 -16.48 6.67
C LYS A 75 0.80 -15.10 6.94
N PRO A 76 0.79 -14.58 8.17
CA PRO A 76 1.46 -13.31 8.46
C PRO A 76 2.88 -13.30 7.92
N VAL A 77 3.21 -12.28 7.15
CA VAL A 77 4.51 -12.17 6.48
C VAL A 77 5.10 -10.77 6.64
N GLU A 78 6.40 -10.71 6.92
CA GLU A 78 7.15 -9.49 7.05
C GLU A 78 8.24 -9.40 5.99
N PHE A 79 8.17 -8.37 5.15
CA PHE A 79 9.17 -8.00 4.17
C PHE A 79 10.03 -6.86 4.73
N ARG A 80 11.19 -7.23 5.26
CA ARG A 80 12.08 -6.30 5.96
C ARG A 80 13.19 -5.79 5.04
N GLY A 81 13.42 -4.47 5.12
CA GLY A 81 14.59 -3.79 4.54
C GLY A 81 15.70 -3.55 5.57
N PRO A 82 16.72 -2.75 5.23
CA PRO A 82 16.86 -2.05 3.96
C PRO A 82 17.26 -2.97 2.80
N CYS A 83 16.78 -2.67 1.60
CA CYS A 83 17.13 -3.39 0.38
C CYS A 83 18.12 -2.60 -0.48
N ARG A 84 18.96 -3.30 -1.23
CA ARG A 84 20.05 -2.67 -2.02
C ARG A 84 19.52 -1.88 -3.22
N SER A 85 18.40 -2.31 -3.82
CA SER A 85 17.85 -1.68 -5.01
C SER A 85 16.31 -1.56 -4.94
N ARG A 86 15.70 -1.01 -5.99
CA ARG A 86 14.25 -0.94 -6.15
C ARG A 86 13.68 -2.34 -6.30
N ILE A 87 12.56 -2.60 -5.61
CA ILE A 87 11.80 -3.85 -5.74
C ILE A 87 10.38 -3.52 -6.20
N THR A 88 9.89 -4.25 -7.19
CA THR A 88 8.51 -4.15 -7.66
C THR A 88 7.81 -5.50 -7.46
N PHE A 89 6.72 -5.53 -6.71
CA PHE A 89 5.78 -6.65 -6.76
C PHE A 89 4.83 -6.42 -7.93
N GLN A 90 4.87 -7.30 -8.92
CA GLN A 90 3.93 -7.33 -10.02
C GLN A 90 2.96 -8.50 -9.77
N ILE A 91 1.74 -8.17 -9.34
CA ILE A 91 0.75 -9.16 -8.93
C ILE A 91 -0.30 -9.29 -10.03
N TYR A 92 -0.44 -10.48 -10.60
CA TYR A 92 -1.48 -10.81 -11.57
C TYR A 92 -2.57 -11.71 -10.99
N GLY A 93 -2.27 -12.39 -9.88
CA GLY A 93 -3.17 -13.29 -9.19
C GLY A 93 -3.78 -12.69 -7.93
N THR A 94 -4.23 -13.57 -7.06
CA THR A 94 -4.81 -13.25 -5.76
C THR A 94 -3.93 -13.80 -4.65
N ILE A 95 -3.59 -12.95 -3.69
CA ILE A 95 -2.99 -13.36 -2.42
C ILE A 95 -4.13 -13.52 -1.44
N VAL A 96 -4.22 -14.68 -0.76
CA VAL A 96 -5.31 -14.99 0.16
C VAL A 96 -4.79 -15.26 1.57
N ALA A 97 -5.50 -14.79 2.57
CA ALA A 97 -5.24 -15.13 3.97
C ALA A 97 -5.82 -16.51 4.33
N PRO A 98 -5.41 -17.12 5.46
CA PRO A 98 -6.07 -18.29 6.02
C PRO A 98 -7.58 -18.04 6.20
N SER A 99 -8.40 -19.06 5.91
CA SER A 99 -9.86 -18.97 6.09
C SER A 99 -10.27 -18.92 7.56
N ASP A 100 -9.51 -19.56 8.44
CA ASP A 100 -9.65 -19.40 9.88
C ASP A 100 -8.91 -18.11 10.31
N TYR A 101 -9.66 -17.16 10.91
CA TYR A 101 -9.11 -15.88 11.38
C TYR A 101 -7.96 -16.07 12.38
N ARG A 102 -7.93 -17.18 13.13
CA ARG A 102 -6.85 -17.52 14.06
C ARG A 102 -5.51 -17.73 13.35
N GLY A 103 -5.53 -18.06 12.06
CA GLY A 103 -4.32 -18.21 11.25
C GLY A 103 -3.52 -16.93 11.06
N LEU A 104 -4.14 -15.76 11.24
CA LEU A 104 -3.47 -14.45 11.34
C LEU A 104 -3.12 -14.10 12.81
N GLY A 105 -3.78 -14.75 13.78
CA GLY A 105 -3.49 -14.64 15.21
C GLY A 105 -3.53 -13.22 15.73
N ASN A 106 -2.60 -12.91 16.63
CA ASN A 106 -2.40 -11.56 17.21
C ASN A 106 -1.24 -10.80 16.55
N SER A 107 -0.89 -11.12 15.30
CA SER A 107 0.20 -10.45 14.57
C SER A 107 -0.05 -8.93 14.41
N GLY A 108 -1.32 -8.52 14.38
CA GLY A 108 -1.72 -7.13 14.10
C GLY A 108 -1.56 -6.74 12.63
N TYR A 109 -0.93 -7.58 11.82
CA TYR A 109 -0.75 -7.41 10.37
C TYR A 109 -0.83 -8.76 9.65
N TRP A 110 -1.20 -8.72 8.37
CA TRP A 110 -1.08 -9.85 7.46
C TRP A 110 0.16 -9.72 6.58
N ILE A 111 0.27 -8.61 5.82
CA ILE A 111 1.44 -8.31 5.01
C ILE A 111 2.08 -7.03 5.54
N LEU A 112 3.30 -7.13 6.04
CA LEU A 112 4.06 -6.00 6.59
C LEU A 112 5.32 -5.74 5.76
N PHE A 113 5.45 -4.50 5.28
CA PHE A 113 6.70 -3.96 4.75
C PHE A 113 7.31 -3.03 5.81
N VAL A 114 8.53 -3.33 6.27
CA VAL A 114 9.18 -2.56 7.33
C VAL A 114 10.59 -2.14 6.95
N LYS A 115 10.89 -0.84 7.13
CA LYS A 115 12.21 -0.24 6.81
C LYS A 115 12.63 -0.46 5.35
N VAL A 116 11.66 -0.46 4.43
CA VAL A 116 11.89 -0.62 2.99
C VAL A 116 11.96 0.72 2.28
N ASN A 117 12.77 0.82 1.26
CA ASN A 117 12.87 2.00 0.42
C ASN A 117 12.69 1.62 -1.05
N ARG A 118 12.04 2.50 -1.83
CA ARG A 118 11.84 2.34 -3.28
C ARG A 118 11.12 1.05 -3.64
N ILE A 119 9.96 0.82 -2.99
CA ILE A 119 9.10 -0.34 -3.27
C ILE A 119 7.89 0.07 -4.10
N SER A 120 7.51 -0.78 -5.04
CA SER A 120 6.28 -0.65 -5.82
C SER A 120 5.43 -1.92 -5.73
N ILE A 121 4.13 -1.76 -5.51
CA ILE A 121 3.14 -2.85 -5.53
C ILE A 121 2.18 -2.54 -6.67
N ASN A 122 2.13 -3.41 -7.67
CA ASN A 122 1.34 -3.19 -8.87
C ASN A 122 0.31 -4.31 -9.08
N GLY A 123 -0.95 -3.92 -9.18
CA GLY A 123 -2.08 -4.79 -9.51
C GLY A 123 -2.41 -5.84 -8.46
N GLY A 124 -3.16 -6.85 -8.88
CA GLY A 124 -3.54 -8.00 -8.07
C GLY A 124 -4.66 -7.77 -7.07
N THR A 125 -5.00 -8.85 -6.38
CA THR A 125 -6.02 -8.84 -5.34
C THR A 125 -5.44 -9.40 -4.03
N LEU A 126 -5.73 -8.73 -2.92
CA LEU A 126 -5.56 -9.23 -1.57
C LEU A 126 -6.95 -9.59 -1.03
N ASP A 127 -7.18 -10.86 -0.67
CA ASP A 127 -8.39 -11.29 0.03
C ASP A 127 -8.02 -11.77 1.43
N ALA A 128 -8.30 -10.95 2.42
CA ALA A 128 -7.96 -11.24 3.81
C ALA A 128 -8.99 -12.16 4.51
N ARG A 129 -10.04 -12.59 3.79
CA ARG A 129 -11.04 -13.56 4.26
C ARG A 129 -11.60 -13.25 5.66
N GLY A 130 -11.90 -11.97 5.94
CA GLY A 130 -12.27 -11.45 7.26
C GLY A 130 -13.61 -11.95 7.82
N ALA A 131 -14.44 -12.64 7.05
CA ALA A 131 -15.80 -13.01 7.43
C ALA A 131 -15.86 -13.79 8.77
N SER A 132 -14.96 -14.75 8.97
CA SER A 132 -14.88 -15.55 10.22
C SER A 132 -14.44 -14.69 11.42
N PHE A 133 -13.57 -13.71 11.20
CA PHE A 133 -13.17 -12.73 12.22
C PHE A 133 -14.35 -11.84 12.62
N TRP A 134 -15.09 -11.31 11.65
CA TRP A 134 -16.25 -10.45 11.94
C TRP A 134 -17.36 -11.23 12.65
N ALA A 135 -17.57 -12.50 12.29
CA ALA A 135 -18.51 -13.38 13.01
C ALA A 135 -18.08 -13.57 14.47
N CYS A 136 -16.79 -13.77 14.73
CA CYS A 136 -16.26 -13.80 16.09
C CYS A 136 -16.58 -12.51 16.83
N ARG A 137 -16.24 -11.33 16.27
CA ARG A 137 -16.50 -10.03 16.89
C ARG A 137 -17.97 -9.81 17.23
N LYS A 138 -18.86 -10.22 16.32
CA LYS A 138 -20.31 -10.10 16.54
C LYS A 138 -20.85 -11.03 17.64
N SER A 139 -20.18 -12.16 17.89
CA SER A 139 -20.64 -13.14 18.88
C SER A 139 -20.34 -12.73 20.33
N GLY A 140 -19.65 -11.61 20.58
CA GLY A 140 -19.26 -11.19 21.92
C GLY A 140 -18.18 -12.06 22.57
N LYS A 141 -17.63 -13.03 21.85
CA LYS A 141 -16.53 -13.89 22.34
C LYS A 141 -15.20 -13.15 22.38
N SER A 142 -14.25 -13.68 23.13
CA SER A 142 -12.86 -13.21 23.09
C SER A 142 -12.26 -13.54 21.72
N CYS A 143 -11.95 -12.51 20.94
CA CYS A 143 -11.39 -12.60 19.61
C CYS A 143 -10.01 -11.94 19.58
N PRO A 144 -9.09 -12.37 18.69
CA PRO A 144 -7.83 -11.65 18.46
C PRO A 144 -8.08 -10.17 18.09
N ALA A 145 -7.02 -9.36 18.17
CA ALA A 145 -7.11 -7.94 17.78
C ALA A 145 -7.47 -7.76 16.30
N GLY A 146 -7.20 -8.77 15.47
CA GLY A 146 -7.36 -8.72 14.01
C GLY A 146 -6.12 -8.18 13.31
N ALA A 147 -5.98 -8.53 12.03
CA ALA A 147 -4.82 -8.17 11.22
C ALA A 147 -5.19 -7.15 10.13
N ARG A 148 -4.36 -6.13 9.99
CA ARG A 148 -4.39 -5.18 8.87
C ARG A 148 -3.90 -5.89 7.61
N SER A 149 -4.55 -5.65 6.46
CA SER A 149 -4.23 -6.41 5.24
C SER A 149 -2.84 -6.10 4.71
N MET A 150 -2.48 -4.83 4.57
CA MET A 150 -1.12 -4.42 4.16
C MET A 150 -0.68 -3.21 4.97
N THR A 151 0.52 -3.28 5.51
CA THR A 151 1.09 -2.25 6.36
C THR A 151 2.48 -1.87 5.85
N PHE A 152 2.74 -0.56 5.76
CA PHE A 152 4.07 -0.01 5.53
C PHE A 152 4.51 0.74 6.80
N ASN A 153 5.63 0.32 7.39
CA ASN A 153 6.22 0.93 8.57
C ASN A 153 7.64 1.41 8.27
N TRP A 154 7.92 2.69 8.58
CA TRP A 154 9.24 3.30 8.33
C TRP A 154 9.74 3.08 6.90
N ALA A 155 8.85 3.22 5.93
CA ALA A 155 9.14 3.03 4.52
C ALA A 155 9.24 4.37 3.79
N ASN A 156 10.10 4.43 2.77
CA ASN A 156 10.23 5.62 1.93
C ASN A 156 10.09 5.24 0.46
N ASP A 157 9.59 6.19 -0.35
CA ASP A 157 9.41 6.01 -1.80
C ASP A 157 8.56 4.78 -2.12
N VAL A 158 7.35 4.75 -1.57
CA VAL A 158 6.38 3.65 -1.75
C VAL A 158 5.38 4.01 -2.83
N VAL A 159 5.13 3.10 -3.76
CA VAL A 159 4.09 3.24 -4.78
C VAL A 159 3.16 2.03 -4.73
N VAL A 160 1.87 2.27 -4.55
CA VAL A 160 0.82 1.23 -4.65
C VAL A 160 -0.11 1.60 -5.80
N THR A 161 -0.19 0.78 -6.82
CA THR A 161 -1.00 1.07 -8.03
C THR A 161 -1.87 -0.10 -8.41
N GLY A 162 -3.17 0.16 -8.63
CA GLY A 162 -4.10 -0.82 -9.19
C GLY A 162 -4.38 -2.03 -8.29
N LEU A 163 -4.03 -1.96 -7.01
CA LEU A 163 -4.28 -3.02 -6.04
C LEU A 163 -5.76 -3.04 -5.66
N THR A 164 -6.34 -4.24 -5.63
CA THR A 164 -7.65 -4.49 -5.01
C THR A 164 -7.43 -5.17 -3.67
N SER A 165 -7.98 -4.64 -2.58
CA SER A 165 -7.98 -5.29 -1.28
C SER A 165 -9.41 -5.52 -0.82
N ILE A 166 -9.74 -6.77 -0.53
CA ILE A 166 -11.08 -7.17 -0.12
C ILE A 166 -11.08 -7.89 1.21
N ASN A 167 -12.19 -7.80 1.93
CA ASN A 167 -12.47 -8.57 3.14
C ASN A 167 -11.38 -8.46 4.21
N SER A 168 -10.82 -7.27 4.43
CA SER A 168 -9.84 -7.07 5.51
C SER A 168 -10.45 -7.41 6.88
N GLN A 169 -9.68 -8.02 7.77
CA GLN A 169 -10.17 -8.24 9.15
C GLN A 169 -10.41 -6.92 9.87
N VAL A 170 -9.48 -5.98 9.71
CA VAL A 170 -9.56 -4.58 10.18
C VAL A 170 -9.10 -3.66 9.04
N THR A 171 -8.32 -2.65 9.24
CA THR A 171 -7.87 -1.71 8.21
C THR A 171 -7.23 -2.38 6.98
N HIS A 172 -7.58 -1.94 5.77
CA HIS A 172 -7.04 -2.47 4.51
C HIS A 172 -5.58 -2.05 4.28
N LEU A 173 -5.30 -0.75 4.30
CA LEU A 173 -3.95 -0.21 4.10
C LEU A 173 -3.55 0.66 5.30
N VAL A 174 -2.33 0.46 5.80
CA VAL A 174 -1.75 1.30 6.85
C VAL A 174 -0.42 1.86 6.39
N ILE A 175 -0.27 3.18 6.48
CA ILE A 175 0.94 3.94 6.19
C ILE A 175 1.39 4.57 7.51
N ASN A 176 2.45 4.04 8.10
CA ASN A 176 2.93 4.49 9.40
C ASN A 176 4.41 4.85 9.37
N SER A 177 4.73 6.08 9.81
CA SER A 177 6.09 6.61 9.85
C SER A 177 6.81 6.54 8.49
N CYS A 178 6.09 6.84 7.40
CA CYS A 178 6.57 6.75 6.02
C CYS A 178 6.74 8.14 5.39
N ASN A 179 7.58 8.21 4.37
CA ASN A 179 7.74 9.41 3.54
C ASN A 179 7.62 9.07 2.07
N ASN A 180 7.03 10.00 1.29
CA ASN A 180 6.88 9.89 -0.16
C ASN A 180 6.13 8.61 -0.56
N VAL A 181 4.83 8.56 -0.26
CA VAL A 181 3.95 7.42 -0.56
C VAL A 181 2.91 7.83 -1.59
N VAL A 182 2.82 7.09 -2.68
CA VAL A 182 1.82 7.29 -3.74
C VAL A 182 0.90 6.07 -3.80
N ILE A 183 -0.38 6.29 -3.55
CA ILE A 183 -1.45 5.28 -3.68
C ILE A 183 -2.38 5.74 -4.79
N ARG A 184 -2.54 4.93 -5.83
CA ARG A 184 -3.37 5.30 -6.96
C ARG A 184 -4.10 4.11 -7.57
N LYS A 185 -5.34 4.36 -8.05
CA LYS A 185 -6.17 3.35 -8.71
C LYS A 185 -6.35 2.11 -7.84
N VAL A 186 -6.43 2.27 -6.52
CA VAL A 186 -6.71 1.16 -5.60
C VAL A 186 -8.21 1.02 -5.36
N LYS A 187 -8.64 -0.21 -5.11
CA LYS A 187 -10.01 -0.53 -4.72
C LYS A 187 -9.99 -1.28 -3.40
N LEU A 188 -10.57 -0.69 -2.35
CA LEU A 188 -10.63 -1.25 -1.00
C LEU A 188 -12.09 -1.55 -0.69
N VAL A 189 -12.43 -2.83 -0.45
CA VAL A 189 -13.81 -3.26 -0.31
C VAL A 189 -13.97 -4.23 0.86
N ALA A 190 -14.89 -3.90 1.74
CA ALA A 190 -15.38 -4.80 2.76
C ALA A 190 -16.91 -4.63 2.86
N PRO A 191 -17.65 -5.65 3.31
CA PRO A 191 -19.09 -5.53 3.53
C PRO A 191 -19.42 -4.42 4.53
N ASP A 192 -20.52 -3.72 4.33
CA ASP A 192 -20.96 -2.62 5.20
C ASP A 192 -21.07 -3.01 6.67
N GLN A 193 -21.28 -4.30 6.94
CA GLN A 193 -21.43 -4.83 8.30
C GLN A 193 -20.09 -5.29 8.92
N SER A 194 -18.97 -5.12 8.24
CA SER A 194 -17.64 -5.45 8.77
C SER A 194 -17.19 -4.36 9.75
N PRO A 195 -16.85 -4.71 11.00
CA PRO A 195 -16.43 -3.70 11.96
C PRO A 195 -14.97 -3.28 11.72
N ASN A 196 -14.68 -1.98 11.86
CA ASN A 196 -13.33 -1.41 11.83
C ASN A 196 -12.52 -1.79 10.56
N THR A 197 -13.17 -1.85 9.41
CA THR A 197 -12.51 -2.17 8.14
C THR A 197 -12.16 -0.90 7.37
N ASP A 198 -11.49 0.04 8.04
CA ASP A 198 -11.06 1.30 7.43
C ASP A 198 -10.32 1.03 6.11
N GLY A 199 -10.56 1.87 5.11
CA GLY A 199 -9.88 1.75 3.84
C GLY A 199 -8.38 2.03 3.94
N LEU A 200 -8.04 3.20 4.48
CA LEU A 200 -6.66 3.68 4.59
C LEU A 200 -6.45 4.41 5.92
N HIS A 201 -5.44 3.97 6.66
CA HIS A 201 -4.96 4.64 7.86
C HIS A 201 -3.57 5.24 7.61
N VAL A 202 -3.42 6.55 7.81
CA VAL A 202 -2.14 7.26 7.66
C VAL A 202 -1.73 7.82 9.00
N GLN A 203 -0.53 7.47 9.46
CA GLN A 203 -0.02 7.86 10.77
C GLN A 203 1.46 8.27 10.67
N ALA A 204 1.86 9.34 11.37
CA ALA A 204 3.25 9.82 11.48
C ALA A 204 3.99 9.91 10.13
N SER A 205 3.29 10.23 9.04
CA SER A 205 3.81 10.14 7.68
C SER A 205 3.74 11.50 6.96
N ALA A 206 4.59 11.69 5.97
CA ALA A 206 4.64 12.89 5.15
C ALA A 206 4.71 12.56 3.65
N GLY A 207 4.24 13.47 2.79
CA GLY A 207 4.28 13.28 1.34
C GLY A 207 3.39 12.12 0.86
N VAL A 208 2.24 11.88 1.50
CA VAL A 208 1.31 10.82 1.09
C VAL A 208 0.32 11.38 0.08
N THR A 209 0.22 10.74 -1.07
CA THR A 209 -0.71 11.09 -2.15
C THR A 209 -1.63 9.91 -2.46
N VAL A 210 -2.94 10.17 -2.49
CA VAL A 210 -3.96 9.17 -2.83
C VAL A 210 -4.79 9.70 -4.00
N THR A 211 -4.84 8.96 -5.11
CA THR A 211 -5.56 9.38 -6.32
C THR A 211 -6.35 8.25 -6.96
N ASP A 212 -7.44 8.60 -7.64
CA ASP A 212 -8.21 7.71 -8.52
C ASP A 212 -8.66 6.40 -7.86
N SER A 213 -9.00 6.46 -6.58
CA SER A 213 -9.21 5.28 -5.75
C SER A 213 -10.65 5.16 -5.26
N THR A 214 -11.10 3.95 -4.97
CA THR A 214 -12.44 3.63 -4.50
C THR A 214 -12.39 2.93 -3.16
N PHE A 215 -13.11 3.46 -2.16
CA PHE A 215 -13.22 2.89 -0.82
C PHE A 215 -14.69 2.59 -0.51
N GLN A 216 -14.96 1.33 -0.22
CA GLN A 216 -16.29 0.81 0.15
C GLN A 216 -16.09 -0.12 1.35
N THR A 217 -16.03 0.44 2.54
CA THR A 217 -15.59 -0.27 3.76
C THR A 217 -16.48 0.06 4.94
N GLY A 218 -16.52 -0.82 5.94
CA GLY A 218 -17.14 -0.54 7.23
C GLY A 218 -16.19 0.27 8.12
N ASP A 219 -16.71 1.21 8.89
CA ASP A 219 -15.96 2.27 9.55
C ASP A 219 -15.62 2.02 11.03
N ASP A 220 -14.56 2.65 11.52
CA ASP A 220 -14.51 3.44 12.75
C ASP A 220 -13.23 4.29 12.92
N CYS A 221 -13.27 5.36 13.74
CA CYS A 221 -12.25 6.41 13.84
C CYS A 221 -11.34 6.27 15.08
N GLY A 222 -10.05 6.51 14.91
CA GLY A 222 -9.08 6.58 16.03
C GLY A 222 -8.14 7.78 15.93
N SER A 223 -7.58 8.21 17.09
CA SER A 223 -6.93 9.50 17.32
C SER A 223 -5.40 9.51 17.26
N GLY A 224 -4.84 10.64 16.80
CA GLY A 224 -3.67 11.32 17.38
C GLY A 224 -2.29 11.05 16.85
N VAL A 225 -1.91 11.55 15.62
CA VAL A 225 -0.50 11.65 15.20
C VAL A 225 -0.27 12.79 14.22
N LYS A 226 0.95 13.33 14.14
CA LYS A 226 1.31 14.42 13.22
C LYS A 226 1.21 13.92 11.76
N ILE A 227 0.27 14.48 11.00
CA ILE A 227 0.06 14.23 9.59
C ILE A 227 0.34 15.52 8.82
N THR A 228 1.18 15.46 7.80
CA THR A 228 1.50 16.63 6.97
C THR A 228 1.61 16.26 5.50
N GLN A 229 1.24 17.21 4.61
CA GLN A 229 1.40 17.07 3.17
C GLN A 229 0.69 15.83 2.58
N VAL A 230 -0.58 15.63 2.96
CA VAL A 230 -1.41 14.56 2.41
C VAL A 230 -2.37 15.13 1.38
N VAL A 231 -2.40 14.51 0.21
CA VAL A 231 -3.30 14.87 -0.88
C VAL A 231 -4.25 13.72 -1.17
N TYR A 232 -5.54 13.98 -1.00
CA TYR A 232 -6.63 13.10 -1.44
C TYR A 232 -7.23 13.68 -2.72
N ARG A 233 -7.23 12.91 -3.80
CA ARG A 233 -7.72 13.38 -5.09
C ARG A 233 -8.53 12.32 -5.80
N ASN A 234 -9.68 12.74 -6.36
CA ASN A 234 -10.60 11.87 -7.12
C ASN A 234 -10.95 10.59 -6.33
N ILE A 235 -11.43 10.77 -5.09
CA ILE A 235 -11.84 9.68 -4.21
C ILE A 235 -13.35 9.55 -4.25
N GLN A 236 -13.85 8.35 -4.54
CA GLN A 236 -15.27 8.02 -4.55
C GLN A 236 -15.53 6.85 -3.62
N GLY A 237 -16.67 6.89 -2.92
CA GLY A 237 -17.04 5.81 -2.03
C GLY A 237 -18.38 5.98 -1.35
N SER A 238 -18.80 4.91 -0.66
CA SER A 238 -19.92 4.91 0.27
C SER A 238 -19.43 4.60 1.67
N SER A 239 -19.95 5.31 2.66
CA SER A 239 -19.69 5.07 4.07
C SER A 239 -20.82 4.25 4.68
N ARG A 240 -20.50 3.43 5.67
CA ARG A 240 -21.49 2.74 6.50
C ARG A 240 -22.17 3.68 7.48
N THR A 241 -21.50 4.71 7.93
CA THR A 241 -22.00 5.72 8.84
C THR A 241 -22.33 7.00 8.10
N GLN A 242 -23.20 7.82 8.68
CA GLN A 242 -23.50 9.13 8.11
C GLN A 242 -22.26 10.02 8.04
N GLN A 243 -21.32 9.85 8.97
CA GLN A 243 -20.04 10.53 8.97
C GLN A 243 -19.04 9.75 8.11
N ALA A 244 -18.76 10.24 6.91
CA ALA A 244 -17.91 9.56 5.93
C ALA A 244 -16.50 10.14 5.82
N LEU A 245 -16.27 11.32 6.38
CA LEU A 245 -14.96 11.97 6.38
C LEU A 245 -14.65 12.46 7.78
N THR A 246 -13.56 11.96 8.36
CA THR A 246 -13.11 12.37 9.68
C THR A 246 -11.64 12.71 9.66
N PHE A 247 -11.34 13.90 10.18
CA PHE A 247 -9.99 14.28 10.57
C PHE A 247 -10.00 14.60 12.06
N ASP A 248 -9.47 13.71 12.87
CA ASP A 248 -9.29 13.92 14.31
C ASP A 248 -7.79 14.05 14.61
N CYS A 249 -7.28 15.25 14.40
CA CYS A 249 -5.87 15.55 14.57
C CYS A 249 -5.59 15.98 16.00
N SER A 250 -4.40 15.67 16.50
CA SER A 250 -3.98 16.06 17.84
C SER A 250 -3.96 17.59 18.00
N ARG A 251 -4.41 18.08 19.15
CA ARG A 251 -4.34 19.51 19.50
C ARG A 251 -2.89 20.02 19.58
N SER A 252 -2.00 19.16 20.08
CA SER A 252 -0.56 19.45 20.18
C SER A 252 0.19 19.26 18.86
N ASN A 253 -0.35 18.42 17.94
CA ASN A 253 0.22 18.16 16.63
C ASN A 253 -0.87 18.25 15.54
N PRO A 254 -1.36 19.45 15.19
CA PRO A 254 -2.40 19.60 14.18
C PRO A 254 -1.95 19.05 12.83
N CYS A 255 -2.89 18.47 12.07
CA CYS A 255 -2.62 18.11 10.69
C CYS A 255 -2.43 19.36 9.84
N GLN A 256 -1.42 19.37 8.99
CA GLN A 256 -1.08 20.52 8.16
C GLN A 256 -0.92 20.16 6.68
N ALA A 257 -1.21 21.12 5.81
CA ALA A 257 -1.08 20.96 4.37
C ALA A 257 -1.88 19.77 3.81
N ILE A 258 -3.08 19.53 4.35
CA ILE A 258 -4.00 18.53 3.83
C ILE A 258 -4.73 19.12 2.62
N ARG A 259 -4.81 18.37 1.54
CA ARG A 259 -5.50 18.80 0.31
C ARG A 259 -6.56 17.78 -0.08
N LEU A 260 -7.81 18.27 -0.23
CA LEU A 260 -8.92 17.48 -0.74
C LEU A 260 -9.32 18.02 -2.12
N HIS A 261 -9.35 17.15 -3.12
CA HIS A 261 -9.71 17.52 -4.48
C HIS A 261 -10.60 16.45 -5.12
N ASP A 262 -11.81 16.82 -5.53
CA ASP A 262 -12.78 15.91 -6.14
C ASP A 262 -13.06 14.67 -5.26
N ILE A 263 -13.56 14.89 -4.07
CA ILE A 263 -13.95 13.85 -3.11
C ILE A 263 -15.47 13.68 -3.18
N LYS A 264 -15.95 12.44 -3.37
CA LYS A 264 -17.38 12.12 -3.39
C LYS A 264 -17.67 10.92 -2.50
N LEU A 265 -18.03 11.20 -1.25
CA LEU A 265 -18.41 10.19 -0.28
C LEU A 265 -19.90 10.29 0.04
N THR A 266 -20.58 9.16 0.05
CA THR A 266 -22.02 9.06 0.29
C THR A 266 -22.35 8.14 1.45
N PHE A 267 -23.54 8.27 2.00
CA PHE A 267 -24.13 7.35 2.98
C PHE A 267 -25.52 6.94 2.50
N ASN A 268 -25.76 5.64 2.30
CA ASN A 268 -27.00 5.11 1.77
C ASN A 268 -27.49 5.86 0.52
N GLY A 269 -26.59 6.16 -0.41
CA GLY A 269 -26.88 6.90 -1.64
C GLY A 269 -27.20 8.39 -1.46
N ARG A 270 -27.14 8.92 -0.23
CA ARG A 270 -27.40 10.33 0.12
C ARG A 270 -26.13 11.04 0.53
N SER A 271 -26.20 12.35 0.78
CA SER A 271 -25.09 13.13 1.32
C SER A 271 -24.64 12.59 2.67
N ALA A 272 -23.38 12.32 2.82
CA ALA A 272 -22.75 12.02 4.10
C ALA A 272 -22.40 13.32 4.86
N THR A 273 -21.87 13.19 6.08
CA THR A 273 -21.34 14.28 6.87
C THR A 273 -19.81 14.16 7.06
N SER A 274 -19.21 15.23 7.52
CA SER A 274 -17.78 15.27 7.86
C SER A 274 -17.57 15.86 9.24
N THR A 275 -16.50 15.42 9.91
CA THR A 275 -16.03 16.01 11.17
C THR A 275 -14.54 16.28 11.08
N CYS A 276 -14.13 17.49 11.49
CA CYS A 276 -12.74 17.89 11.42
C CYS A 276 -12.31 18.61 12.69
N LYS A 277 -11.23 18.11 13.29
CA LYS A 277 -10.59 18.71 14.45
C LYS A 277 -9.12 18.95 14.18
N ASN A 278 -8.63 20.14 14.56
CA ASN A 278 -7.22 20.50 14.53
C ASN A 278 -6.52 20.24 13.18
N ILE A 279 -7.19 20.55 12.08
CA ILE A 279 -6.69 20.38 10.72
C ILE A 279 -6.51 21.74 10.04
N LYS A 280 -5.46 21.86 9.22
CA LYS A 280 -5.22 22.96 8.30
C LYS A 280 -4.98 22.41 6.89
N GLY A 281 -5.73 22.92 5.92
CA GLY A 281 -5.63 22.43 4.55
C GLY A 281 -6.46 23.26 3.58
N VAL A 282 -6.59 22.75 2.38
CA VAL A 282 -7.36 23.39 1.30
C VAL A 282 -8.22 22.33 0.59
N LYS A 283 -9.36 22.78 0.07
CA LYS A 283 -10.22 21.98 -0.82
C LYS A 283 -10.30 22.62 -2.19
N ALA A 284 -10.43 21.78 -3.22
CA ALA A 284 -10.62 22.19 -4.60
C ALA A 284 -11.54 21.19 -5.31
N GLY A 285 -12.24 21.66 -6.36
CA GLY A 285 -13.24 20.87 -7.06
C GLY A 285 -14.44 20.53 -6.19
N VAL A 286 -15.11 19.42 -6.49
CA VAL A 286 -16.27 18.94 -5.73
C VAL A 286 -15.79 18.16 -4.52
N VAL A 287 -16.08 18.64 -3.32
CA VAL A 287 -15.78 17.93 -2.06
C VAL A 287 -17.08 17.67 -1.30
N MET A 288 -17.48 16.41 -1.25
CA MET A 288 -18.65 15.90 -0.52
C MET A 288 -18.20 14.78 0.43
N PRO A 289 -18.53 14.82 1.72
CA PRO A 289 -19.35 15.84 2.40
C PRO A 289 -18.65 17.20 2.54
N GLN A 290 -19.44 18.25 2.56
CA GLN A 290 -18.95 19.60 2.84
C GLN A 290 -18.68 19.77 4.34
N GLY A 291 -17.84 20.73 4.72
CA GLY A 291 -17.67 21.14 6.12
C GLY A 291 -16.31 20.87 6.75
N CYS A 292 -15.44 20.09 6.08
CA CYS A 292 -14.03 19.95 6.45
C CYS A 292 -13.15 20.80 5.53
N LEU A 293 -12.35 21.74 6.08
CA LEU A 293 -11.45 22.66 5.38
C LEU A 293 -12.13 23.80 4.66
#